data_3c166086d76a1704ec7d33968f8ba9dd
#
_entry.id   3c166086d76a1704ec7d33968f8ba9dd
#
_cell.length_a   1.000
_cell.length_b   1.000
_cell.length_c   1.000
_cell.angle_alpha   90.00
_cell.angle_beta   90.00
_cell.angle_gamma   90.00
#
_symmetry.space_group_name_H-M   'P 1'
#
loop_
_entity.id
_entity.type
_entity.pdbx_description
1 polymer ?
#
loop_
_entity_poly.entity_id
_entity_poly.type
_entity_poly.pdbx_seq_one_letter_code
_entity_poly.pdbx_strand_id
1 'polypeptide(L)'
;MSTSEGAPARAVQTAGPVLIIGSGLLGASLGLALRAGGVKVYLEDASPTSLRLASDVGAGHTFGDVLAEAGVRPSDCGSDTPSYKAPCLVIVATPPDVADRVIVESLLRFPDAIVTDVASVKDAVVADVLRGLEREDCLEAASRYVGSHPMAGR
;
A
#
# COMPACT_ATOMS: atom_id res chain seq x y z
N MET A 1 -34.64 -27.61 4.58
CA MET A 1 -33.42 -26.97 5.14
C MET A 1 -32.49 -26.71 3.97
N SER A 2 -32.47 -25.49 3.47
CA SER A 2 -31.63 -25.11 2.34
C SER A 2 -30.32 -24.53 2.92
N THR A 3 -29.24 -25.30 2.83
CA THR A 3 -27.89 -24.81 3.14
C THR A 3 -27.50 -23.88 2.01
N SER A 4 -27.45 -22.57 2.28
CA SER A 4 -26.83 -21.62 1.38
C SER A 4 -25.32 -21.90 1.39
N GLU A 5 -24.84 -22.67 0.42
CA GLU A 5 -23.43 -22.71 0.10
C GLU A 5 -23.01 -21.31 -0.31
N GLY A 6 -22.25 -20.66 0.56
CA GLY A 6 -21.64 -19.37 0.26
C GLY A 6 -20.76 -19.53 -0.98
N ALA A 7 -20.94 -18.64 -1.96
CA ALA A 7 -20.08 -18.59 -3.13
C ALA A 7 -18.62 -18.57 -2.68
N PRO A 8 -17.73 -19.33 -3.33
CA PRO A 8 -16.31 -19.35 -2.94
C PRO A 8 -15.74 -17.92 -3.00
N ALA A 9 -15.10 -17.50 -1.92
CA ALA A 9 -14.45 -16.20 -1.86
C ALA A 9 -13.53 -16.08 -3.08
N ARG A 10 -13.77 -15.06 -3.91
CA ARG A 10 -13.00 -14.84 -5.12
C ARG A 10 -11.55 -14.61 -4.70
N ALA A 11 -10.64 -15.48 -5.11
CA ALA A 11 -9.23 -15.38 -4.78
C ALA A 11 -8.70 -14.00 -5.22
N VAL A 12 -8.06 -13.28 -4.29
CA VAL A 12 -7.41 -12.00 -4.60
C VAL A 12 -6.17 -12.31 -5.41
N GLN A 13 -6.09 -11.75 -6.62
CA GLN A 13 -4.93 -11.93 -7.50
C GLN A 13 -4.15 -10.63 -7.58
N THR A 14 -2.87 -10.70 -7.27
CA THR A 14 -1.90 -9.61 -7.46
C THR A 14 -0.69 -10.13 -8.21
N ALA A 15 -0.02 -9.26 -8.99
CA ALA A 15 1.20 -9.61 -9.70
C ALA A 15 2.41 -9.78 -8.76
N GLY A 16 2.32 -9.30 -7.52
CA GLY A 16 3.39 -9.34 -6.52
C GLY A 16 2.93 -8.86 -5.16
N PRO A 17 3.88 -8.55 -4.26
CA PRO A 17 3.56 -8.05 -2.92
C PRO A 17 2.83 -6.71 -2.96
N VAL A 18 2.04 -6.46 -1.93
CA VAL A 18 1.36 -5.18 -1.68
C VAL A 18 2.04 -4.48 -0.51
N LEU A 19 2.41 -3.21 -0.66
CA LEU A 19 2.87 -2.36 0.44
C LEU A 19 1.71 -1.48 0.92
N ILE A 20 1.44 -1.50 2.21
CA ILE A 20 0.49 -0.57 2.85
C ILE A 20 1.30 0.44 3.67
N ILE A 21 1.13 1.72 3.37
CA ILE A 21 1.73 2.83 4.11
C ILE A 21 0.64 3.50 4.94
N GLY A 22 0.80 3.45 6.25
CA GLY A 22 -0.23 3.78 7.22
C GLY A 22 -0.90 2.52 7.76
N SER A 23 -0.46 2.07 8.95
CA SER A 23 -0.89 0.84 9.60
C SER A 23 -1.90 1.08 10.73
N GLY A 24 -2.66 2.16 10.62
CA GLY A 24 -3.81 2.43 11.47
C GLY A 24 -4.95 1.44 11.23
N LEU A 25 -6.13 1.73 11.77
CA LEU A 25 -7.28 0.83 11.70
C LEU A 25 -7.60 0.36 10.27
N LEU A 26 -7.65 1.29 9.32
CA LEU A 26 -7.98 0.98 7.93
C LEU A 26 -6.87 0.19 7.23
N GLY A 27 -5.62 0.64 7.37
CA GLY A 27 -4.47 -0.05 6.77
C GLY A 27 -4.28 -1.46 7.32
N ALA A 28 -4.41 -1.66 8.64
CA ALA A 28 -4.35 -2.97 9.26
C ALA A 28 -5.50 -3.88 8.79
N SER A 29 -6.72 -3.36 8.68
CA SER A 29 -7.88 -4.11 8.18
C SER A 29 -7.70 -4.56 6.73
N LEU A 30 -7.16 -3.69 5.86
CA LEU A 30 -6.83 -4.03 4.48
C LEU A 30 -5.73 -5.12 4.43
N GLY A 31 -4.70 -4.97 5.25
CA GLY A 31 -3.63 -5.95 5.35
C GLY A 31 -4.14 -7.35 5.75
N LEU A 32 -5.00 -7.42 6.76
CA LEU A 32 -5.64 -8.68 7.19
C LEU A 32 -6.46 -9.30 6.06
N ALA A 33 -7.29 -8.50 5.36
CA ALA A 33 -8.11 -8.98 4.26
C ALA A 33 -7.29 -9.50 3.08
N LEU A 34 -6.24 -8.78 2.69
CA LEU A 34 -5.32 -9.19 1.62
C LEU A 34 -4.58 -10.47 1.99
N ARG A 35 -4.09 -10.59 3.22
CA ARG A 35 -3.41 -11.80 3.69
C ARG A 35 -4.33 -13.00 3.78
N ALA A 36 -5.58 -12.81 4.18
CA ALA A 36 -6.59 -13.86 4.13
C ALA A 36 -6.84 -14.37 2.70
N GLY A 37 -6.66 -13.49 1.70
CA GLY A 37 -6.68 -13.84 0.27
C GLY A 37 -5.36 -14.42 -0.27
N GLY A 38 -4.36 -14.67 0.57
CA GLY A 38 -3.06 -15.24 0.18
C GLY A 38 -2.05 -14.25 -0.38
N VAL A 39 -2.32 -12.94 -0.28
CA VAL A 39 -1.43 -11.88 -0.77
C VAL A 39 -0.29 -11.63 0.24
N LYS A 40 0.93 -11.48 -0.26
CA LYS A 40 2.07 -11.03 0.54
C LYS A 40 1.96 -9.54 0.81
N VAL A 41 1.87 -9.15 2.07
CA VAL A 41 1.68 -7.75 2.49
C VAL A 41 2.90 -7.26 3.27
N TYR A 42 3.42 -6.11 2.87
CA TYR A 42 4.39 -5.31 3.59
C TYR A 42 3.68 -4.14 4.28
N LEU A 43 4.18 -3.73 5.43
CA LEU A 43 3.64 -2.61 6.22
C LEU A 43 4.74 -1.57 6.46
N GLU A 44 4.39 -0.30 6.30
CA GLU A 44 5.22 0.85 6.66
C GLU A 44 4.36 1.89 7.39
N ASP A 45 4.89 2.50 8.44
CA ASP A 45 4.20 3.54 9.21
C ASP A 45 5.22 4.44 9.90
N ALA A 46 4.90 5.72 10.02
CA ALA A 46 5.69 6.68 10.79
C ALA A 46 5.66 6.40 12.31
N SER A 47 4.61 5.73 12.80
CA SER A 47 4.46 5.30 14.19
C SER A 47 4.97 3.86 14.38
N PRO A 48 6.11 3.66 15.06
CA PRO A 48 6.60 2.30 15.35
C PRO A 48 5.62 1.46 16.15
N THR A 49 4.80 2.09 17.01
CA THR A 49 3.78 1.40 17.80
C THR A 49 2.65 0.88 16.92
N SER A 50 2.11 1.71 16.02
CA SER A 50 1.07 1.30 15.07
C SER A 50 1.57 0.18 14.16
N LEU A 51 2.78 0.31 13.66
CA LEU A 51 3.42 -0.67 12.79
C LEU A 51 3.57 -2.03 13.50
N ARG A 52 4.06 -2.03 14.75
CA ARG A 52 4.19 -3.25 15.54
C ARG A 52 2.84 -3.91 15.79
N LEU A 53 1.84 -3.15 16.26
CA LEU A 53 0.50 -3.69 16.51
C LEU A 53 -0.12 -4.31 15.25
N ALA A 54 -0.02 -3.65 14.11
CA ALA A 54 -0.52 -4.18 12.84
C ALA A 54 0.20 -5.48 12.43
N SER A 55 1.51 -5.55 12.63
CA SER A 55 2.30 -6.75 12.36
C SER A 55 1.93 -7.89 13.33
N ASP A 56 1.79 -7.60 14.61
CA ASP A 56 1.46 -8.59 15.67
C ASP A 56 0.09 -9.22 15.45
N VAL A 57 -0.91 -8.47 14.97
CA VAL A 57 -2.22 -9.02 14.60
C VAL A 57 -2.22 -9.75 13.25
N GLY A 58 -1.11 -9.77 12.56
CA GLY A 58 -0.95 -10.51 11.30
C GLY A 58 -1.36 -9.75 10.04
N ALA A 59 -1.47 -8.41 10.08
CA ALA A 59 -1.84 -7.62 8.90
C ALA A 59 -0.76 -7.59 7.81
N GLY A 60 0.50 -7.86 8.15
CA GLY A 60 1.61 -7.91 7.20
C GLY A 60 2.96 -8.03 7.89
N HIS A 61 4.03 -8.00 7.11
CA HIS A 61 5.41 -7.96 7.58
C HIS A 61 5.92 -6.52 7.54
N THR A 62 6.68 -6.09 8.56
CA THR A 62 7.26 -4.75 8.54
C THR A 62 8.23 -4.62 7.37
N PHE A 63 8.06 -3.58 6.57
CA PHE A 63 8.83 -3.41 5.32
C PHE A 63 10.32 -3.28 5.58
N GLY A 64 10.69 -2.56 6.66
CA GLY A 64 12.09 -2.44 7.08
C GLY A 64 12.75 -3.79 7.40
N ASP A 65 12.05 -4.70 8.09
CA ASP A 65 12.57 -6.03 8.42
C ASP A 65 12.74 -6.87 7.15
N VAL A 66 11.77 -6.81 6.24
CA VAL A 66 11.85 -7.50 4.94
C VAL A 66 13.08 -7.06 4.14
N LEU A 67 13.35 -5.75 4.09
CA LEU A 67 14.54 -5.22 3.42
C LEU A 67 15.84 -5.66 4.11
N ALA A 68 15.86 -5.60 5.44
CA ALA A 68 17.03 -6.00 6.23
C ALA A 68 17.36 -7.48 6.06
N GLU A 69 16.36 -8.36 6.12
CA GLU A 69 16.51 -9.80 5.89
C GLU A 69 16.98 -10.12 4.46
N ALA A 70 16.51 -9.36 3.48
CA ALA A 70 16.91 -9.52 2.08
C ALA A 70 18.26 -8.88 1.73
N GLY A 71 18.84 -8.08 2.63
CA GLY A 71 20.06 -7.32 2.38
C GLY A 71 19.88 -6.17 1.36
N VAL A 72 18.66 -5.64 1.25
CA VAL A 72 18.30 -4.58 0.31
C VAL A 72 18.31 -3.24 1.02
N ARG A 73 19.02 -2.25 0.44
CA ARG A 73 19.01 -0.88 0.99
C ARG A 73 17.66 -0.21 0.72
N PRO A 74 17.19 0.67 1.60
CA PRO A 74 15.95 1.44 1.36
C PRO A 74 15.94 2.22 0.04
N SER A 75 17.10 2.67 -0.44
CA SER A 75 17.24 3.34 -1.75
C SER A 75 17.00 2.41 -2.95
N ASP A 76 17.15 1.12 -2.77
CA ASP A 76 17.12 0.12 -3.85
C ASP A 76 15.85 -0.73 -3.82
N CYS A 77 14.93 -0.42 -2.91
CA CYS A 77 13.71 -1.21 -2.66
C CYS A 77 12.66 -1.15 -3.79
N GLY A 78 12.86 -0.30 -4.78
CA GLY A 78 11.97 -0.20 -5.95
C GLY A 78 12.20 -1.29 -7.01
N SER A 79 13.22 -2.12 -6.85
CA SER A 79 13.59 -3.15 -7.82
C SER A 79 13.68 -4.53 -7.19
N ASP A 80 13.34 -5.55 -7.98
CA ASP A 80 13.46 -6.96 -7.57
C ASP A 80 14.91 -7.39 -7.39
N THR A 81 15.14 -8.27 -6.42
CA THR A 81 16.41 -9.01 -6.27
C THR A 81 16.09 -10.50 -6.12
N PRO A 82 17.08 -11.41 -6.14
CA PRO A 82 16.83 -12.84 -5.94
C PRO A 82 16.14 -13.17 -4.60
N SER A 83 16.40 -12.38 -3.56
CA SER A 83 15.86 -12.55 -2.20
C SER A 83 14.68 -11.64 -1.86
N TYR A 84 14.34 -10.70 -2.74
CA TYR A 84 13.33 -9.68 -2.49
C TYR A 84 12.50 -9.38 -3.74
N LYS A 85 11.19 -9.26 -3.55
CA LYS A 85 10.26 -8.76 -4.56
C LYS A 85 9.74 -7.39 -4.16
N ALA A 86 9.95 -6.40 -5.04
CA ALA A 86 9.40 -5.08 -4.88
C ALA A 86 7.86 -5.10 -4.90
N PRO A 87 7.18 -4.20 -4.19
CA PRO A 87 5.73 -4.14 -4.25
C PRO A 87 5.24 -3.77 -5.65
N CYS A 88 4.22 -4.46 -6.13
CA CYS A 88 3.54 -4.12 -7.39
C CYS A 88 2.37 -3.15 -7.18
N LEU A 89 1.89 -3.04 -5.95
CA LEU A 89 0.84 -2.13 -5.53
C LEU A 89 1.22 -1.49 -4.20
N VAL A 90 1.10 -0.17 -4.12
CA VAL A 90 1.24 0.60 -2.88
C VAL A 90 -0.11 1.19 -2.51
N ILE A 91 -0.58 0.93 -1.30
CA ILE A 91 -1.83 1.48 -0.76
C ILE A 91 -1.46 2.50 0.32
N VAL A 92 -1.77 3.77 0.07
CA VAL A 92 -1.56 4.84 1.04
C VAL A 92 -2.81 4.99 1.90
N ALA A 93 -2.68 4.61 3.16
CA ALA A 93 -3.74 4.66 4.18
C ALA A 93 -3.37 5.63 5.33
N THR A 94 -2.65 6.69 5.00
CA THR A 94 -2.26 7.76 5.92
C THR A 94 -3.37 8.80 6.07
N PRO A 95 -3.29 9.68 7.10
CA PRO A 95 -4.19 10.83 7.21
C PRO A 95 -4.16 11.71 5.95
N PRO A 96 -5.29 12.36 5.59
CA PRO A 96 -5.41 13.13 4.35
C PRO A 96 -4.41 14.28 4.19
N ASP A 97 -3.98 14.88 5.31
CA ASP A 97 -3.04 16.01 5.36
C ASP A 97 -1.60 15.67 4.98
N VAL A 98 -1.28 14.39 4.89
CA VAL A 98 0.05 13.90 4.48
C VAL A 98 -0.01 12.96 3.27
N ALA A 99 -1.21 12.56 2.85
CA ALA A 99 -1.41 11.54 1.83
C ALA A 99 -0.76 11.91 0.49
N ASP A 100 -0.89 13.16 0.06
CA ASP A 100 -0.30 13.67 -1.20
C ASP A 100 1.21 13.46 -1.26
N ARG A 101 1.92 13.83 -0.19
CA ARG A 101 3.38 13.64 -0.10
C ARG A 101 3.77 12.17 -0.13
N VAL A 102 3.06 11.34 0.62
CA VAL A 102 3.32 9.90 0.67
C VAL A 102 3.04 9.24 -0.69
N ILE A 103 2.00 9.69 -1.42
CA ILE A 103 1.72 9.21 -2.77
C ILE A 103 2.85 9.58 -3.73
N VAL A 104 3.28 10.85 -3.74
CA VAL A 104 4.41 11.31 -4.59
C VAL A 104 5.68 10.53 -4.28
N GLU A 105 6.06 10.43 -3.02
CA GLU A 105 7.22 9.62 -2.59
C GLU A 105 7.10 8.17 -3.07
N SER A 106 5.93 7.57 -2.94
CA SER A 106 5.71 6.18 -3.36
C SER A 106 5.85 5.99 -4.86
N LEU A 107 5.32 6.93 -5.66
CA LEU A 107 5.46 6.93 -7.12
C LEU A 107 6.92 7.03 -7.59
N LEU A 108 7.74 7.80 -6.87
CA LEU A 108 9.16 7.94 -7.17
C LEU A 108 9.99 6.74 -6.66
N ARG A 109 9.65 6.24 -5.46
CA ARG A 109 10.35 5.13 -4.82
C ARG A 109 10.11 3.77 -5.50
N PHE A 110 8.93 3.57 -6.08
CA PHE A 110 8.51 2.31 -6.72
C PHE A 110 8.08 2.55 -8.18
N PRO A 111 9.03 2.66 -9.11
CA PRO A 111 8.76 3.07 -10.50
C PRO A 111 7.87 2.10 -11.27
N ASP A 112 7.78 0.83 -10.86
CA ASP A 112 6.98 -0.21 -11.51
C ASP A 112 5.65 -0.50 -10.77
N ALA A 113 5.40 0.15 -9.63
CA ALA A 113 4.19 -0.07 -8.85
C ALA A 113 3.04 0.85 -9.27
N ILE A 114 1.82 0.33 -9.13
CA ILE A 114 0.62 1.16 -9.06
C ILE A 114 0.51 1.73 -7.65
N VAL A 115 0.16 2.99 -7.51
CA VAL A 115 -0.08 3.63 -6.22
C VAL A 115 -1.54 4.01 -6.10
N THR A 116 -2.16 3.67 -5.00
CA THR A 116 -3.54 4.07 -4.68
C THR A 116 -3.62 4.61 -3.26
N ASP A 117 -4.64 5.39 -2.98
CA ASP A 117 -4.95 5.87 -1.64
C ASP A 117 -6.37 5.50 -1.24
N VAL A 118 -6.67 5.62 0.04
CA VAL A 118 -7.99 5.34 0.62
C VAL A 118 -8.60 6.59 1.28
N ALA A 119 -8.09 7.78 0.95
CA ALA A 119 -8.61 9.04 1.51
C ALA A 119 -10.02 9.34 1.01
N SER A 120 -10.83 9.99 1.85
CA SER A 120 -12.20 10.39 1.51
C SER A 120 -12.28 11.66 0.67
N VAL A 121 -11.24 12.49 0.66
CA VAL A 121 -11.20 13.79 -0.03
C VAL A 121 -10.34 13.66 -1.29
N LYS A 122 -10.96 13.30 -2.43
CA LYS A 122 -10.22 13.00 -3.66
C LYS A 122 -9.69 14.21 -4.41
N ASP A 123 -10.54 15.22 -4.64
CA ASP A 123 -10.17 16.35 -5.51
C ASP A 123 -8.94 17.11 -4.99
N ALA A 124 -8.87 17.33 -3.67
CA ALA A 124 -7.73 17.98 -3.06
C ALA A 124 -6.45 17.13 -3.16
N VAL A 125 -6.55 15.84 -2.81
CA VAL A 125 -5.39 14.92 -2.85
C VAL A 125 -4.85 14.79 -4.26
N VAL A 126 -5.69 14.60 -5.27
CA VAL A 126 -5.27 14.49 -6.68
C VAL A 126 -4.56 15.77 -7.14
N ALA A 127 -5.14 16.96 -6.84
CA ALA A 127 -4.52 18.23 -7.22
C ALA A 127 -3.16 18.43 -6.54
N ASP A 128 -3.02 18.05 -5.27
CA ASP A 128 -1.76 18.17 -4.53
C ASP A 128 -0.70 17.17 -5.02
N VAL A 129 -1.10 15.95 -5.37
CA VAL A 129 -0.22 14.95 -5.99
C VAL A 129 0.33 15.45 -7.32
N LEU A 130 -0.52 15.97 -8.21
CA LEU A 130 -0.08 16.51 -9.49
C LEU A 130 0.90 17.67 -9.32
N ARG A 131 0.62 18.60 -8.41
CA ARG A 131 1.55 19.69 -8.07
C ARG A 131 2.88 19.19 -7.48
N GLY A 132 2.81 18.13 -6.68
CA GLY A 132 4.01 17.48 -6.14
C GLY A 132 4.88 16.89 -7.24
N LEU A 133 4.29 16.13 -8.16
CA LEU A 133 5.01 15.52 -9.29
C LEU A 133 5.56 16.55 -10.27
N GLU A 134 4.87 17.68 -10.48
CA GLU A 134 5.41 18.79 -11.28
C GLU A 134 6.68 19.38 -10.68
N ARG A 135 6.73 19.54 -9.35
CA ARG A 135 7.93 20.05 -8.64
C ARG A 135 9.13 19.12 -8.76
N GLU A 136 8.88 17.81 -8.84
CA GLU A 136 9.92 16.78 -9.01
C GLU A 136 10.25 16.51 -10.49
N ASP A 137 9.62 17.22 -11.42
CA ASP A 137 9.78 17.01 -12.87
C ASP A 137 9.47 15.56 -13.32
N CYS A 138 8.48 14.96 -12.69
CA CYS A 138 8.09 13.55 -12.85
C CYS A 138 6.59 13.36 -13.09
N LEU A 139 5.96 14.28 -13.84
CA LEU A 139 4.50 14.27 -14.05
C LEU A 139 3.98 12.99 -14.73
N GLU A 140 4.81 12.32 -15.53
CA GLU A 140 4.49 11.04 -16.15
C GLU A 140 4.20 9.93 -15.12
N ALA A 141 4.74 10.03 -13.91
CA ALA A 141 4.45 9.08 -12.84
C ALA A 141 2.97 9.10 -12.40
N ALA A 142 2.24 10.18 -12.69
CA ALA A 142 0.81 10.28 -12.42
C ALA A 142 -0.02 9.20 -13.10
N SER A 143 0.46 8.64 -14.22
CA SER A 143 -0.19 7.53 -14.94
C SER A 143 -0.31 6.25 -14.10
N ARG A 144 0.47 6.12 -13.04
CA ARG A 144 0.47 4.98 -12.12
C ARG A 144 -0.29 5.25 -10.81
N TYR A 145 -0.90 6.42 -10.67
CA TYR A 145 -1.72 6.77 -9.51
C TYR A 145 -3.20 6.57 -9.82
N VAL A 146 -3.88 5.85 -8.94
CA VAL A 146 -5.33 5.60 -9.02
C VAL A 146 -5.94 5.93 -7.65
N GLY A 147 -6.61 7.08 -7.57
CA GLY A 147 -7.36 7.44 -6.35
C GLY A 147 -8.50 6.46 -6.11
N SER A 148 -8.63 5.94 -4.89
CA SER A 148 -9.74 5.09 -4.50
C SER A 148 -10.47 5.61 -3.26
N HIS A 149 -11.69 5.15 -3.05
CA HIS A 149 -12.48 5.45 -1.87
C HIS A 149 -13.13 4.16 -1.38
N PRO A 150 -12.63 3.57 -0.28
CA PRO A 150 -13.24 2.37 0.24
C PRO A 150 -14.64 2.70 0.74
N MET A 151 -15.64 2.02 0.18
CA MET A 151 -17.02 2.14 0.64
C MET A 151 -17.27 1.04 1.68
N ALA A 152 -17.38 1.45 2.94
CA ALA A 152 -17.89 0.61 4.00
C ALA A 152 -19.38 0.93 4.16
N GLY A 153 -20.22 -0.03 3.82
CA GLY A 153 -21.67 0.11 3.95
C GLY A 153 -22.33 -1.26 4.05
N ARG A 154 -23.49 -1.28 4.71
CA ARG A 154 -24.37 -2.46 4.78
C ARG A 154 -25.24 -2.50 3.55
#